data_62d95375a4c0037d4350720c65d19b46
#
_entry.id   62d95375a4c0037d4350720c65d19b46
#
_cell.length_a   1.000
_cell.length_b   1.000
_cell.length_c   1.000
_cell.angle_alpha   90.00
_cell.angle_beta   90.00
_cell.angle_gamma   90.00
#
_symmetry.space_group_name_H-M   'P 1'
#
loop_
_entity.id
_entity.type
_entity.pdbx_description
1 polymer ?
#
loop_
_entity_poly.entity_id
_entity_poly.type
_entity_poly.pdbx_seq_one_letter_code
_entity_poly.pdbx_strand_id
1 'polypeptide(L)'
;TSLYSSNYYVLNSDFRVCICLKNGTSPENPDGKPSLDEPTFTDLEPKSAGTSGDGYLWKYLYTIKPSELIKFDSTEFMPVPSDWATGSDNSSVRDNAVDGGIKVVVIQNRGVGLGTANRTYTRVPIKGDGSGAECTVVVNADQQIGSVDVTNQGSNYTFGTVDIVAGGLPRPDSYPQL
;
A
#
# COMPACT_ATOMS: atom_id res chain seq x y z
N THR A 1 13.19 13.92 3.45
CA THR A 1 13.02 13.74 2.00
C THR A 1 12.09 14.83 1.51
N SER A 2 12.51 15.60 0.50
CA SER A 2 11.67 16.65 -0.09
C SER A 2 10.56 16.00 -0.93
N LEU A 3 9.31 16.47 -0.79
CA LEU A 3 8.19 16.04 -1.63
C LEU A 3 8.47 16.30 -3.14
N TYR A 4 9.23 17.35 -3.45
CA TYR A 4 9.61 17.70 -4.82
C TYR A 4 10.57 16.70 -5.48
N SER A 5 11.27 15.89 -4.70
CA SER A 5 12.17 14.84 -5.21
C SER A 5 11.62 13.42 -5.05
N SER A 6 10.38 13.28 -4.62
CA SER A 6 9.77 11.97 -4.38
C SER A 6 8.96 11.51 -5.60
N ASN A 7 9.24 10.28 -6.06
CA ASN A 7 8.65 9.67 -7.25
C ASN A 7 7.58 8.63 -6.92
N TYR A 8 6.75 8.87 -5.92
CA TYR A 8 5.70 7.94 -5.53
C TYR A 8 4.30 8.26 -6.06
N TYR A 9 4.13 9.41 -6.73
CA TYR A 9 2.95 9.70 -7.53
C TYR A 9 3.27 9.49 -9.01
N VAL A 10 2.36 8.87 -9.74
CA VAL A 10 2.48 8.70 -11.19
C VAL A 10 1.21 9.20 -11.88
N LEU A 11 1.41 9.88 -13.00
CA LEU A 11 0.37 10.20 -13.97
C LEU A 11 0.55 9.25 -15.14
N ASN A 12 -0.44 8.42 -15.41
CA ASN A 12 -0.38 7.45 -16.49
C ASN A 12 -0.88 8.03 -17.84
N SER A 13 -0.78 7.24 -18.92
CA SER A 13 -1.20 7.61 -20.27
C SER A 13 -2.72 7.91 -20.39
N ASP A 14 -3.55 7.42 -19.48
CA ASP A 14 -5.00 7.67 -19.39
C ASP A 14 -5.34 8.85 -18.49
N PHE A 15 -4.36 9.68 -18.12
CA PHE A 15 -4.51 10.82 -17.20
C PHE A 15 -4.97 10.44 -15.78
N ARG A 16 -4.73 9.20 -15.38
CA ARG A 16 -5.00 8.72 -14.02
C ARG A 16 -3.81 8.96 -13.12
N VAL A 17 -4.10 9.48 -11.93
CA VAL A 17 -3.08 9.69 -10.90
C VAL A 17 -3.17 8.55 -9.89
N CYS A 18 -2.04 7.88 -9.69
CA CYS A 18 -1.88 6.82 -8.72
C CYS A 18 -0.75 7.14 -7.74
N ILE A 19 -0.91 6.70 -6.49
CA ILE A 19 0.14 6.75 -5.47
C ILE A 19 0.73 5.37 -5.26
N CYS A 20 2.06 5.30 -5.19
CA CYS A 20 2.77 4.09 -4.80
C CYS A 20 2.71 3.90 -3.28
N LEU A 21 2.15 2.78 -2.82
CA LEU A 21 2.09 2.42 -1.41
C LEU A 21 3.17 1.41 -1.01
N LYS A 22 3.70 0.64 -1.99
CA LYS A 22 4.76 -0.34 -1.79
C LYS A 22 5.59 -0.42 -3.07
N ASN A 23 6.90 -0.44 -2.95
CA ASN A 23 7.87 -0.31 -4.04
C ASN A 23 8.61 -1.61 -4.39
N GLY A 24 8.00 -2.77 -4.16
CA GLY A 24 8.59 -4.06 -4.52
C GLY A 24 9.76 -4.49 -3.65
N THR A 25 9.80 -4.05 -2.38
CA THR A 25 10.79 -4.54 -1.40
C THR A 25 10.68 -6.05 -1.20
N SER A 26 11.79 -6.73 -1.14
CA SER A 26 11.89 -8.17 -0.85
C SER A 26 13.14 -8.44 0.00
N PRO A 27 13.34 -9.67 0.54
CA PRO A 27 14.59 -9.99 1.24
C PRO A 27 15.83 -9.71 0.42
N GLU A 28 15.78 -9.96 -0.89
CA GLU A 28 16.89 -9.76 -1.84
C GLU A 28 17.05 -8.30 -2.28
N ASN A 29 15.98 -7.51 -2.18
CA ASN A 29 15.92 -6.11 -2.59
C ASN A 29 15.29 -5.27 -1.47
N PRO A 30 15.98 -5.01 -0.36
CA PRO A 30 15.42 -4.32 0.81
C PRO A 30 15.04 -2.85 0.51
N ASP A 31 15.71 -2.21 -0.44
CA ASP A 31 15.45 -0.84 -0.88
C ASP A 31 14.35 -0.74 -1.97
N GLY A 32 13.80 -1.88 -2.40
CA GLY A 32 12.89 -1.97 -3.54
C GLY A 32 13.60 -2.11 -4.87
N LYS A 33 12.83 -2.12 -5.94
CA LYS A 33 13.30 -2.25 -7.33
C LYS A 33 12.48 -1.35 -8.26
N PRO A 34 12.94 -1.08 -9.50
CA PRO A 34 12.14 -0.31 -10.46
C PRO A 34 10.80 -0.97 -10.76
N SER A 35 9.75 -0.16 -10.93
CA SER A 35 8.46 -0.63 -11.43
C SER A 35 8.56 -1.02 -12.90
N LEU A 36 7.88 -2.09 -13.27
CA LEU A 36 7.87 -2.63 -14.63
C LEU A 36 6.49 -2.47 -15.32
N ASP A 37 5.45 -2.22 -14.55
CA ASP A 37 4.08 -2.15 -15.04
C ASP A 37 3.42 -0.80 -14.70
N GLU A 38 2.76 -0.21 -15.70
CA GLU A 38 1.98 1.02 -15.54
C GLU A 38 0.64 0.69 -14.85
N PRO A 39 0.23 1.40 -13.77
CA PRO A 39 -1.08 1.24 -13.18
C PRO A 39 -2.17 1.87 -14.07
N THR A 40 -3.01 1.04 -14.68
CA THR A 40 -4.08 1.46 -15.61
C THR A 40 -5.50 1.25 -15.07
N PHE A 41 -5.63 0.85 -13.81
CA PHE A 41 -6.91 0.57 -13.18
C PHE A 41 -7.51 1.80 -12.44
N THR A 42 -8.78 1.71 -12.09
CA THR A 42 -9.52 2.69 -11.28
C THR A 42 -10.13 2.05 -10.03
N ASP A 43 -9.63 0.88 -9.64
CA ASP A 43 -10.07 0.19 -8.43
C ASP A 43 -9.83 1.08 -7.20
N LEU A 44 -10.82 1.12 -6.30
CA LEU A 44 -10.78 1.96 -5.10
C LEU A 44 -9.89 1.39 -3.99
N GLU A 45 -9.59 0.09 -4.07
CA GLU A 45 -8.62 -0.56 -3.19
C GLU A 45 -7.24 -0.66 -3.85
N PRO A 46 -6.16 -0.69 -3.05
CA PRO A 46 -4.81 -0.86 -3.58
C PRO A 46 -4.65 -2.14 -4.38
N LYS A 47 -3.93 -2.07 -5.50
CA LYS A 47 -3.76 -3.18 -6.43
C LYS A 47 -2.38 -3.16 -7.08
N SER A 48 -1.87 -4.34 -7.43
CA SER A 48 -0.68 -4.45 -8.29
C SER A 48 -1.03 -4.14 -9.73
N ALA A 49 -0.11 -3.50 -10.44
CA ALA A 49 -0.24 -3.28 -11.88
C ALA A 49 0.29 -4.47 -12.67
N GLY A 50 -0.24 -4.68 -13.87
CA GLY A 50 0.24 -5.63 -14.86
C GLY A 50 0.44 -7.05 -14.35
N THR A 51 1.41 -7.74 -14.93
CA THR A 51 1.69 -9.17 -14.67
C THR A 51 3.15 -9.50 -14.40
N SER A 52 4.03 -8.48 -14.34
CA SER A 52 5.48 -8.69 -14.11
C SER A 52 5.80 -9.24 -12.71
N GLY A 53 4.89 -9.04 -11.74
CA GLY A 53 5.14 -9.42 -10.35
C GLY A 53 6.26 -8.61 -9.70
N ASP A 54 6.41 -7.33 -10.10
CA ASP A 54 7.43 -6.43 -9.58
C ASP A 54 7.26 -6.08 -8.09
N GLY A 55 6.11 -6.45 -7.49
CA GLY A 55 5.82 -6.25 -6.07
C GLY A 55 5.34 -4.84 -5.72
N TYR A 56 5.10 -4.01 -6.73
CA TYR A 56 4.50 -2.69 -6.52
C TYR A 56 3.03 -2.81 -6.15
N LEU A 57 2.60 -1.93 -5.24
CA LEU A 57 1.20 -1.76 -4.87
C LEU A 57 0.83 -0.30 -5.08
N TRP A 58 -0.15 -0.07 -5.95
CA TRP A 58 -0.63 1.24 -6.34
C TRP A 58 -2.04 1.47 -5.84
N LYS A 59 -2.37 2.71 -5.51
CA LYS A 59 -3.74 3.16 -5.24
C LYS A 59 -4.12 4.25 -6.22
N TYR A 60 -5.23 4.05 -6.92
CA TYR A 60 -5.85 5.09 -7.75
C TYR A 60 -6.38 6.23 -6.88
N LEU A 61 -6.14 7.47 -7.29
CA LEU A 61 -6.56 8.68 -6.58
C LEU A 61 -7.63 9.44 -7.35
N TYR A 62 -7.37 9.79 -8.61
CA TYR A 62 -8.29 10.55 -9.47
C TYR A 62 -7.82 10.52 -10.92
N THR A 63 -8.72 10.96 -11.83
CA THR A 63 -8.41 11.17 -13.23
C THR A 63 -8.45 12.67 -13.52
N ILE A 64 -7.40 13.19 -14.19
CA ILE A 64 -7.32 14.59 -14.59
C ILE A 64 -8.09 14.78 -15.89
N LYS A 65 -8.93 15.81 -15.97
CA LYS A 65 -9.60 16.15 -17.23
C LYS A 65 -8.57 16.73 -18.23
N PRO A 66 -8.60 16.34 -19.51
CA PRO A 66 -7.63 16.84 -20.49
C PRO A 66 -7.55 18.37 -20.56
N SER A 67 -8.66 19.06 -20.33
CA SER A 67 -8.70 20.54 -20.31
C SER A 67 -7.98 21.14 -19.10
N GLU A 68 -7.88 20.43 -17.99
CA GLU A 68 -7.15 20.82 -16.79
C GLU A 68 -5.66 20.51 -16.95
N LEU A 69 -5.34 19.35 -17.54
CA LEU A 69 -3.98 18.96 -17.85
C LEU A 69 -3.27 20.03 -18.71
N ILE A 70 -3.90 20.43 -19.82
CA ILE A 70 -3.33 21.43 -20.74
C ILE A 70 -3.09 22.78 -20.06
N LYS A 71 -3.88 23.13 -19.07
CA LYS A 71 -3.81 24.45 -18.40
C LYS A 71 -2.88 24.49 -17.20
N PHE A 72 -2.77 23.41 -16.46
CA PHE A 72 -2.21 23.42 -15.11
C PHE A 72 -1.10 22.40 -14.88
N ASP A 73 -0.89 21.45 -15.78
CA ASP A 73 0.19 20.48 -15.64
C ASP A 73 1.55 21.09 -16.01
N SER A 74 2.56 20.74 -15.25
CA SER A 74 3.94 21.16 -15.47
C SER A 74 4.93 20.14 -14.91
N THR A 75 6.22 20.38 -15.08
CA THR A 75 7.28 19.53 -14.50
C THR A 75 7.30 19.56 -12.97
N GLU A 76 6.66 20.55 -12.34
CA GLU A 76 6.68 20.75 -10.89
C GLU A 76 5.32 20.53 -10.24
N PHE A 77 4.22 20.66 -10.97
CA PHE A 77 2.85 20.66 -10.44
C PHE A 77 1.96 19.73 -11.26
N MET A 78 1.18 18.93 -10.55
CA MET A 78 0.12 18.09 -11.09
C MET A 78 -1.23 18.65 -10.65
N PRO A 79 -2.20 18.89 -11.56
CA PRO A 79 -3.51 19.41 -11.18
C PRO A 79 -4.27 18.42 -10.31
N VAL A 80 -4.98 18.96 -9.31
CA VAL A 80 -5.87 18.21 -8.43
C VAL A 80 -7.30 18.60 -8.75
N PRO A 81 -8.25 17.64 -8.82
CA PRO A 81 -9.66 17.95 -9.05
C PRO A 81 -10.21 18.95 -8.03
N SER A 82 -10.96 19.93 -8.49
CA SER A 82 -11.65 20.92 -7.63
C SER A 82 -13.02 20.43 -7.18
N ASP A 83 -13.61 19.47 -7.90
CA ASP A 83 -14.95 18.93 -7.64
C ASP A 83 -14.90 17.51 -7.07
N TRP A 84 -15.27 17.43 -5.79
CA TRP A 84 -15.42 16.19 -5.02
C TRP A 84 -16.88 16.00 -4.53
N ALA A 85 -17.80 16.80 -5.06
CA ALA A 85 -19.21 16.75 -4.66
C ALA A 85 -19.87 15.41 -5.06
N THR A 86 -20.95 15.06 -4.40
CA THR A 86 -21.75 13.87 -4.73
C THR A 86 -22.21 13.92 -6.19
N GLY A 87 -21.95 12.84 -6.92
CA GLY A 87 -22.27 12.73 -8.35
C GLY A 87 -21.17 13.24 -9.28
N SER A 88 -20.06 13.77 -8.77
CA SER A 88 -18.86 14.05 -9.58
C SER A 88 -18.12 12.76 -9.92
N ASP A 89 -17.25 12.82 -10.94
CA ASP A 89 -16.41 11.67 -11.37
C ASP A 89 -15.50 11.15 -10.24
N ASN A 90 -15.15 12.03 -9.28
CA ASN A 90 -14.24 11.71 -8.17
C ASN A 90 -14.97 11.33 -6.87
N SER A 91 -16.31 11.41 -6.83
CA SER A 91 -17.08 11.16 -5.60
C SER A 91 -16.91 9.73 -5.05
N SER A 92 -16.77 8.74 -5.93
CA SER A 92 -16.58 7.35 -5.52
C SER A 92 -15.27 7.15 -4.72
N VAL A 93 -14.19 7.85 -5.09
CA VAL A 93 -12.91 7.78 -4.37
C VAL A 93 -13.05 8.42 -2.99
N ARG A 94 -13.70 9.58 -2.90
CA ARG A 94 -14.00 10.25 -1.62
C ARG A 94 -14.88 9.36 -0.72
N ASP A 95 -15.95 8.80 -1.27
CA ASP A 95 -16.95 8.05 -0.49
C ASP A 95 -16.42 6.69 -0.02
N ASN A 96 -15.40 6.13 -0.71
CA ASN A 96 -14.71 4.92 -0.30
C ASN A 96 -13.56 5.17 0.71
N ALA A 97 -13.27 6.43 1.03
CA ALA A 97 -12.25 6.74 2.03
C ALA A 97 -12.75 6.39 3.43
N VAL A 98 -11.90 5.70 4.19
CA VAL A 98 -12.14 5.38 5.60
C VAL A 98 -11.11 6.10 6.43
N ASP A 99 -11.58 6.93 7.36
CA ASP A 99 -10.69 7.67 8.25
C ASP A 99 -9.86 6.70 9.12
N GLY A 100 -8.54 6.90 9.09
CA GLY A 100 -7.60 6.01 9.77
C GLY A 100 -7.63 4.56 9.26
N GLY A 101 -8.06 4.30 8.04
CA GLY A 101 -8.01 2.96 7.44
C GLY A 101 -6.58 2.58 7.02
N ILE A 102 -6.07 1.44 7.50
CA ILE A 102 -4.75 0.92 7.13
C ILE A 102 -4.83 0.24 5.77
N LYS A 103 -4.06 0.69 4.79
CA LYS A 103 -4.05 0.12 3.44
C LYS A 103 -2.83 -0.75 3.14
N VAL A 104 -1.71 -0.51 3.82
CA VAL A 104 -0.45 -1.22 3.61
C VAL A 104 0.32 -1.33 4.92
N VAL A 105 1.06 -2.42 5.07
CA VAL A 105 2.07 -2.60 6.14
C VAL A 105 3.44 -2.58 5.49
N VAL A 106 4.30 -1.69 5.97
CA VAL A 106 5.69 -1.59 5.52
C VAL A 106 6.57 -2.47 6.41
N ILE A 107 7.29 -3.40 5.80
CA ILE A 107 8.21 -4.29 6.50
C ILE A 107 9.55 -3.58 6.63
N GLN A 108 9.88 -3.09 7.81
CA GLN A 108 11.17 -2.46 8.10
C GLN A 108 12.23 -3.50 8.51
N ASN A 109 11.80 -4.53 9.22
CA ASN A 109 12.65 -5.67 9.58
C ASN A 109 11.80 -6.95 9.49
N ARG A 110 12.35 -7.98 8.87
CA ARG A 110 11.63 -9.23 8.60
C ARG A 110 11.65 -10.23 9.76
N GLY A 111 12.42 -9.96 10.80
CA GLY A 111 12.62 -10.90 11.92
C GLY A 111 13.36 -12.18 11.51
N VAL A 112 13.57 -13.07 12.47
CA VAL A 112 14.21 -14.38 12.28
C VAL A 112 13.59 -15.39 13.23
N GLY A 113 13.49 -16.66 12.80
CA GLY A 113 12.97 -17.74 13.64
C GLY A 113 11.46 -17.68 13.82
N LEU A 114 10.71 -17.26 12.80
CA LEU A 114 9.25 -17.12 12.82
C LEU A 114 8.50 -18.46 12.65
N GLY A 115 9.09 -19.55 13.09
CA GLY A 115 8.47 -20.86 13.16
C GLY A 115 8.51 -21.64 11.84
N THR A 116 7.36 -22.13 11.35
CA THR A 116 7.34 -23.00 10.17
C THR A 116 7.54 -22.21 8.89
N ALA A 117 8.56 -22.59 8.11
CA ALA A 117 8.83 -22.03 6.78
C ALA A 117 7.64 -22.22 5.83
N ASN A 118 7.47 -21.26 4.91
CA ASN A 118 6.43 -21.26 3.87
C ASN A 118 5.00 -21.38 4.43
N ARG A 119 4.75 -20.81 5.60
CA ARG A 119 3.44 -20.83 6.25
C ARG A 119 2.72 -19.48 6.14
N THR A 120 1.43 -19.55 5.88
CA THR A 120 0.53 -18.37 5.86
C THR A 120 -0.30 -18.34 7.12
N TYR A 121 -0.36 -17.15 7.74
CA TYR A 121 -1.18 -16.84 8.90
C TYR A 121 -2.22 -15.80 8.50
N THR A 122 -3.50 -16.10 8.67
CA THR A 122 -4.62 -15.22 8.31
C THR A 122 -5.21 -14.57 9.54
N ARG A 123 -5.89 -13.42 9.37
CA ARG A 123 -6.52 -12.66 10.46
C ARG A 123 -5.56 -12.28 11.58
N VAL A 124 -4.33 -11.97 11.21
CA VAL A 124 -3.34 -11.43 12.15
C VAL A 124 -3.74 -10.01 12.50
N PRO A 125 -3.98 -9.69 13.79
CA PRO A 125 -4.50 -8.38 14.15
C PRO A 125 -3.42 -7.29 14.04
N ILE A 126 -3.84 -6.11 13.63
CA ILE A 126 -3.03 -4.90 13.71
C ILE A 126 -3.49 -4.13 14.95
N LYS A 127 -2.57 -3.85 15.86
CA LYS A 127 -2.80 -3.14 17.13
C LYS A 127 -2.33 -1.71 17.03
N GLY A 128 -3.08 -0.80 17.61
CA GLY A 128 -2.80 0.63 17.65
C GLY A 128 -3.90 1.37 18.39
N ASP A 129 -4.10 2.61 18.05
CA ASP A 129 -5.15 3.47 18.62
C ASP A 129 -6.50 3.33 17.90
N GLY A 130 -6.54 2.70 16.72
CA GLY A 130 -7.77 2.35 16.01
C GLY A 130 -8.28 0.95 16.32
N SER A 131 -9.19 0.43 15.48
CA SER A 131 -9.81 -0.87 15.69
C SER A 131 -10.13 -1.61 14.39
N GLY A 132 -10.14 -2.96 14.47
CA GLY A 132 -10.65 -3.84 13.43
C GLY A 132 -9.71 -4.13 12.27
N ALA A 133 -8.48 -3.60 12.24
CA ALA A 133 -7.54 -3.92 11.18
C ALA A 133 -6.94 -5.32 11.35
N GLU A 134 -6.89 -6.06 10.23
CA GLU A 134 -6.31 -7.41 10.16
C GLU A 134 -5.48 -7.57 8.88
N CYS A 135 -4.49 -8.43 8.94
CA CYS A 135 -3.66 -8.77 7.78
C CYS A 135 -3.42 -10.28 7.66
N THR A 136 -2.96 -10.67 6.49
CA THR A 136 -2.37 -11.99 6.24
C THR A 136 -0.86 -11.85 6.22
N VAL A 137 -0.18 -12.70 6.97
CA VAL A 137 1.28 -12.74 7.07
C VAL A 137 1.79 -14.04 6.46
N VAL A 138 2.72 -13.95 5.53
CA VAL A 138 3.41 -15.11 4.93
C VAL A 138 4.83 -15.18 5.47
N VAL A 139 5.18 -16.33 6.04
CA VAL A 139 6.56 -16.65 6.44
C VAL A 139 7.24 -17.36 5.28
N ASN A 140 8.42 -16.89 4.89
CA ASN A 140 9.19 -17.44 3.76
C ASN A 140 9.99 -18.71 4.15
N ALA A 141 10.77 -19.23 3.21
CA ALA A 141 11.60 -20.42 3.43
C ALA A 141 12.69 -20.21 4.52
N ASP A 142 13.13 -18.98 4.71
CA ASP A 142 14.17 -18.61 5.69
C ASP A 142 13.59 -18.31 7.08
N GLN A 143 12.30 -18.63 7.30
CA GLN A 143 11.60 -18.35 8.56
C GLN A 143 11.56 -16.84 8.91
N GLN A 144 11.46 -15.98 7.91
CA GLN A 144 11.32 -14.54 8.02
C GLN A 144 9.93 -14.10 7.46
N ILE A 145 9.50 -12.87 7.76
CA ILE A 145 8.33 -12.28 7.11
C ILE A 145 8.61 -12.14 5.61
N GLY A 146 7.91 -12.89 4.79
CA GLY A 146 7.94 -12.80 3.33
C GLY A 146 7.08 -11.64 2.83
N SER A 147 5.78 -11.64 3.16
CA SER A 147 4.84 -10.58 2.84
C SER A 147 3.83 -10.35 3.97
N VAL A 148 3.26 -9.15 3.95
CA VAL A 148 2.11 -8.77 4.79
C VAL A 148 1.10 -8.07 3.89
N ASP A 149 -0.11 -8.62 3.84
CA ASP A 149 -1.20 -8.11 3.02
C ASP A 149 -2.40 -7.77 3.91
N VAL A 150 -2.82 -6.49 3.89
CA VAL A 150 -3.96 -6.03 4.69
C VAL A 150 -5.25 -6.62 4.13
N THR A 151 -6.00 -7.33 4.95
CA THR A 151 -7.28 -7.97 4.58
C THR A 151 -8.49 -7.23 5.12
N ASN A 152 -8.32 -6.50 6.22
CA ASN A 152 -9.30 -5.56 6.75
C ASN A 152 -8.58 -4.28 7.18
N GLN A 153 -8.99 -3.15 6.64
CA GLN A 153 -8.32 -1.87 6.87
C GLN A 153 -8.57 -1.30 8.27
N GLY A 154 -9.63 -1.74 8.96
CA GLY A 154 -10.07 -1.11 10.21
C GLY A 154 -10.43 0.36 10.06
N SER A 155 -10.45 1.09 11.16
CA SER A 155 -10.75 2.53 11.18
C SER A 155 -10.14 3.23 12.39
N ASN A 156 -10.02 4.57 12.29
CA ASN A 156 -9.55 5.46 13.36
C ASN A 156 -8.10 5.21 13.81
N TYR A 157 -7.26 4.63 12.96
CA TYR A 157 -5.84 4.49 13.24
C TYR A 157 -5.07 5.75 12.90
N THR A 158 -4.20 6.20 13.81
CA THR A 158 -3.12 7.14 13.52
C THR A 158 -1.77 6.42 13.49
N PHE A 159 -1.66 5.28 14.17
CA PHE A 159 -0.54 4.35 14.08
C PHE A 159 -1.02 2.92 14.29
N GLY A 160 -0.23 1.95 13.80
CA GLY A 160 -0.51 0.54 14.00
C GLY A 160 0.75 -0.31 13.85
N THR A 161 0.74 -1.47 14.49
CA THR A 161 1.77 -2.49 14.34
C THR A 161 1.11 -3.87 14.31
N VAL A 162 1.71 -4.80 13.58
CA VAL A 162 1.17 -6.17 13.47
C VAL A 162 1.50 -6.96 14.72
N ASP A 163 0.47 -7.48 15.39
CA ASP A 163 0.63 -8.38 16.54
C ASP A 163 0.75 -9.83 16.05
N ILE A 164 1.97 -10.23 15.69
CA ILE A 164 2.25 -11.57 15.17
C ILE A 164 1.91 -12.67 16.15
N VAL A 165 2.10 -12.42 17.46
CA VAL A 165 1.86 -13.44 18.50
C VAL A 165 0.35 -13.67 18.67
N ALA A 166 -0.46 -12.61 18.72
CA ALA A 166 -1.91 -12.73 18.74
C ALA A 166 -2.45 -13.35 17.44
N GLY A 167 -1.74 -13.18 16.32
CA GLY A 167 -2.03 -13.84 15.04
C GLY A 167 -1.65 -15.32 14.97
N GLY A 168 -1.11 -15.88 16.05
CA GLY A 168 -0.76 -17.30 16.15
C GLY A 168 0.62 -17.65 15.58
N LEU A 169 1.45 -16.68 15.26
CA LEU A 169 2.86 -16.94 14.95
C LEU A 169 3.59 -17.27 16.27
N PRO A 170 4.56 -18.19 16.25
CA PRO A 170 5.42 -18.43 17.40
C PRO A 170 6.26 -17.21 17.74
N ARG A 171 6.72 -17.13 18.97
CA ARG A 171 7.66 -16.08 19.36
C ARG A 171 8.97 -16.26 18.58
N PRO A 172 9.43 -15.25 17.85
CA PRO A 172 10.65 -15.35 17.04
C PRO A 172 11.89 -15.18 17.89
N ASP A 173 13.04 -15.59 17.32
CA ASP A 173 14.37 -15.30 17.89
C ASP A 173 14.69 -13.79 17.80
N SER A 174 14.25 -13.16 16.72
CA SER A 174 14.28 -11.70 16.52
C SER A 174 12.95 -11.19 15.97
N TYR A 175 12.36 -10.21 16.65
CA TYR A 175 11.05 -9.66 16.28
C TYR A 175 11.14 -8.84 14.99
N PRO A 176 10.19 -9.02 14.06
CA PRO A 176 10.05 -8.14 12.91
C PRO A 176 9.57 -6.75 13.34
N GLN A 177 9.83 -5.74 12.50
CA GLN A 177 9.22 -4.42 12.58
C GLN A 177 8.26 -4.23 11.41
N LEU A 178 6.98 -4.15 11.72
CA LEU A 178 5.87 -4.14 10.77
C LEU A 178 4.91 -2.98 11.04
#